data_17e94f7ea9fec2d2be7bc90177d9c4fd
#
_entry.id   17e94f7ea9fec2d2be7bc90177d9c4fd
#
_cell.length_a   1.000
_cell.length_b   1.000
_cell.length_c   1.000
_cell.angle_alpha   90.00
_cell.angle_beta   90.00
_cell.angle_gamma   90.00
#
_symmetry.space_group_name_H-M   'P 1'
#
loop_
_entity.id
_entity.type
_entity.pdbx_description
1 polymer ?
#
loop_
_entity_poly.entity_id
_entity_poly.type
_entity_poly.pdbx_seq_one_letter_code
_entity_poly.pdbx_strand_id
1 'polypeptide(L)'
;HQVIFFRDQQMDLENHKSFGRNFGKLHIHPTAGKIEGHPEILTIHADENSTAVAGMKWHSDVSCDLEPPMGSILHLHQIPKVGGDTMFASMYRAYEQLSDPIKSFISGLYAWHESISVHRDRLNHKGTLRDGENSYPEALHPIVRTHPITRKKTLFVNENFTTRIEGLHKTESDAVLKMLYDHIATPEFHCRFRWRE
;
A
#
# COMPACT_ATOMS: atom_id res chain seq x y z
N HIS A 1 -13.68 11.73 -3.33
CA HIS A 1 -13.46 10.33 -3.72
C HIS A 1 -12.04 9.93 -3.33
N GLN A 2 -11.84 8.72 -2.84
CA GLN A 2 -10.52 8.21 -2.44
C GLN A 2 -9.80 7.54 -3.61
N VAL A 3 -10.53 7.16 -4.62
CA VAL A 3 -10.04 6.62 -5.90
C VAL A 3 -10.90 7.16 -7.04
N ILE A 4 -10.27 7.44 -8.16
CA ILE A 4 -10.95 7.85 -9.41
C ILE A 4 -10.41 7.00 -10.55
N PHE A 5 -11.26 6.78 -11.56
CA PHE A 5 -10.92 5.94 -12.70
C PHE A 5 -11.16 6.71 -14.00
N PHE A 6 -10.22 6.58 -14.90
CA PHE A 6 -10.30 7.11 -16.25
C PHE A 6 -10.30 5.95 -17.23
N ARG A 7 -11.23 5.97 -18.18
CA ARG A 7 -11.31 4.96 -19.26
C ARG A 7 -10.66 5.51 -20.52
N ASP A 8 -10.24 4.61 -21.39
CA ASP A 8 -9.81 4.92 -22.76
C ASP A 8 -8.67 5.97 -22.82
N GLN A 9 -7.73 5.89 -21.86
CA GLN A 9 -6.60 6.78 -21.79
C GLN A 9 -5.40 6.17 -22.52
N GLN A 10 -4.95 6.83 -23.60
CA GLN A 10 -3.67 6.53 -24.23
C GLN A 10 -2.62 7.46 -23.64
N MET A 11 -1.62 6.89 -23.02
CA MET A 11 -0.63 7.65 -22.26
C MET A 11 0.73 6.99 -22.39
N ASP A 12 1.71 7.70 -22.89
CA ASP A 12 3.10 7.30 -22.84
C ASP A 12 3.72 7.57 -21.45
N LEU A 13 4.96 7.16 -21.26
CA LEU A 13 5.64 7.28 -19.97
C LEU A 13 5.86 8.75 -19.54
N GLU A 14 6.12 9.65 -20.49
CA GLU A 14 6.29 11.07 -20.18
C GLU A 14 4.98 11.73 -19.80
N ASN A 15 3.89 11.43 -20.51
CA ASN A 15 2.56 11.91 -20.19
C ASN A 15 2.10 11.39 -18.82
N HIS A 16 2.42 10.11 -18.50
CA HIS A 16 2.15 9.53 -17.17
C HIS A 16 2.86 10.31 -16.07
N LYS A 17 4.15 10.57 -16.24
CA LYS A 17 4.93 11.39 -15.28
C LYS A 17 4.43 12.82 -15.20
N SER A 18 4.13 13.44 -16.35
CA SER A 18 3.60 14.79 -16.40
C SER A 18 2.27 14.92 -15.66
N PHE A 19 1.38 13.96 -15.84
CA PHE A 19 0.13 13.90 -15.07
C PHE A 19 0.40 13.76 -13.57
N GLY A 20 1.30 12.87 -13.18
CA GLY A 20 1.68 12.68 -11.79
C GLY A 20 2.27 13.93 -11.12
N ARG A 21 3.05 14.73 -11.85
CA ARG A 21 3.66 15.98 -11.33
C ARG A 21 2.63 17.03 -10.91
N ASN A 22 1.39 16.97 -11.39
CA ASN A 22 0.31 17.85 -10.92
C ASN A 22 -0.05 17.62 -9.43
N PHE A 23 0.30 16.46 -8.88
CA PHE A 23 0.01 16.09 -7.49
C PHE A 23 1.21 16.25 -6.56
N GLY A 24 2.38 16.54 -7.09
CA GLY A 24 3.61 16.76 -6.33
C GLY A 24 4.84 16.11 -6.94
N LYS A 25 5.90 16.01 -6.14
CA LYS A 25 7.15 15.34 -6.53
C LYS A 25 6.89 13.85 -6.74
N LEU A 26 7.39 13.32 -7.86
CA LEU A 26 7.30 11.89 -8.12
C LEU A 26 8.22 11.10 -7.20
N HIS A 27 7.69 10.02 -6.67
CA HIS A 27 8.43 9.08 -5.83
C HIS A 27 9.26 8.11 -6.69
N ILE A 28 10.45 7.76 -6.23
CA ILE A 28 11.29 6.72 -6.84
C ILE A 28 11.28 5.54 -5.87
N HIS A 29 10.71 4.42 -6.31
CA HIS A 29 10.62 3.24 -5.45
C HIS A 29 12.03 2.70 -5.11
N PRO A 30 12.35 2.49 -3.83
CA PRO A 30 13.73 2.19 -3.40
C PRO A 30 14.25 0.85 -3.92
N THR A 31 13.38 -0.15 -4.08
CA THR A 31 13.79 -1.55 -4.32
C THR A 31 13.19 -2.17 -5.59
N ALA A 32 12.31 -1.48 -6.31
CA ALA A 32 11.68 -2.02 -7.50
C ALA A 32 12.51 -1.80 -8.77
N GLY A 33 12.30 -2.68 -9.76
CA GLY A 33 12.90 -2.54 -11.09
C GLY A 33 12.48 -1.23 -11.75
N LYS A 34 13.46 -0.52 -12.28
CA LYS A 34 13.26 0.80 -12.92
C LYS A 34 13.28 0.63 -14.43
N ILE A 35 12.44 1.38 -15.12
CA ILE A 35 12.55 1.54 -16.57
C ILE A 35 13.71 2.51 -16.84
N GLU A 36 14.59 2.15 -17.76
CA GLU A 36 15.69 3.03 -18.16
C GLU A 36 15.16 4.39 -18.64
N GLY A 37 15.72 5.48 -18.11
CA GLY A 37 15.26 6.85 -18.36
C GLY A 37 13.99 7.27 -17.59
N HIS A 38 13.30 6.35 -16.89
CA HIS A 38 12.06 6.63 -16.17
C HIS A 38 12.05 5.99 -14.77
N PRO A 39 12.94 6.41 -13.86
CA PRO A 39 13.10 5.76 -12.55
C PRO A 39 11.87 5.91 -11.64
N GLU A 40 10.96 6.84 -11.94
CA GLU A 40 9.73 7.07 -11.20
C GLU A 40 8.60 6.11 -11.58
N ILE A 41 8.80 5.33 -12.67
CA ILE A 41 7.79 4.38 -13.15
C ILE A 41 8.20 2.96 -12.77
N LEU A 42 7.29 2.31 -12.07
CA LEU A 42 7.40 0.91 -11.69
C LEU A 42 6.56 0.05 -12.63
N THR A 43 7.17 -0.95 -13.23
CA THR A 43 6.44 -1.98 -13.98
C THR A 43 6.05 -3.12 -13.05
N ILE A 44 4.76 -3.38 -12.96
CA ILE A 44 4.20 -4.55 -12.28
C ILE A 44 3.76 -5.54 -13.36
N HIS A 45 4.34 -6.73 -13.34
CA HIS A 45 4.03 -7.80 -14.29
C HIS A 45 3.71 -9.08 -13.53
N ALA A 46 2.65 -9.77 -13.97
CA ALA A 46 2.34 -11.12 -13.55
C ALA A 46 1.80 -11.91 -14.76
N ASP A 47 2.26 -13.14 -14.90
CA ASP A 47 1.85 -14.08 -15.92
C ASP A 47 1.65 -15.48 -15.33
N GLU A 48 1.39 -16.47 -16.18
CA GLU A 48 1.17 -17.87 -15.79
C GLU A 48 2.38 -18.53 -15.11
N ASN A 49 3.58 -17.98 -15.28
CA ASN A 49 4.81 -18.46 -14.65
C ASN A 49 5.16 -17.73 -13.36
N SER A 50 4.38 -16.72 -13.00
CA SER A 50 4.62 -15.92 -11.80
C SER A 50 4.28 -16.70 -10.55
N THR A 51 5.29 -16.91 -9.70
CA THR A 51 5.12 -17.59 -8.39
C THR A 51 4.62 -16.67 -7.30
N ALA A 52 4.70 -15.36 -7.50
CA ALA A 52 4.20 -14.34 -6.59
C ALA A 52 3.60 -13.17 -7.38
N VAL A 53 2.45 -12.70 -6.95
CA VAL A 53 1.77 -11.54 -7.55
C VAL A 53 1.86 -10.37 -6.59
N ALA A 54 2.27 -9.21 -7.09
CA ALA A 54 2.27 -7.99 -6.29
C ALA A 54 0.83 -7.56 -5.96
N GLY A 55 0.62 -7.04 -4.76
CA GLY A 55 -0.68 -6.49 -4.37
C GLY A 55 -1.72 -7.51 -3.89
N MET A 56 -1.32 -8.73 -3.53
CA MET A 56 -2.26 -9.74 -3.01
C MET A 56 -2.81 -9.44 -1.61
N LYS A 57 -2.07 -8.69 -0.80
CA LYS A 57 -2.48 -8.29 0.54
C LYS A 57 -2.97 -6.85 0.55
N TRP A 58 -3.85 -6.50 1.49
CA TRP A 58 -4.23 -5.12 1.72
C TRP A 58 -2.99 -4.29 2.10
N HIS A 59 -2.77 -3.18 1.39
CA HIS A 59 -1.63 -2.30 1.60
C HIS A 59 -1.91 -0.87 1.17
N SER A 60 -1.13 0.05 1.70
CA SER A 60 -0.88 1.35 1.10
C SER A 60 0.53 1.34 0.56
N ASP A 61 0.70 1.84 -0.66
CA ASP A 61 2.01 1.83 -1.32
C ASP A 61 3.06 2.56 -0.48
N VAL A 62 4.20 1.88 -0.33
CA VAL A 62 5.42 2.42 0.31
C VAL A 62 5.14 3.07 1.68
N SER A 63 4.20 2.53 2.46
CA SER A 63 3.89 3.04 3.80
C SER A 63 5.05 2.90 4.79
N CYS A 64 6.12 2.20 4.41
CA CYS A 64 7.37 2.10 5.13
C CYS A 64 8.30 3.32 4.98
N ASP A 65 8.00 4.25 4.10
CA ASP A 65 8.76 5.51 3.98
C ASP A 65 8.34 6.49 5.08
N LEU A 66 9.29 7.33 5.50
CA LEU A 66 9.02 8.41 6.47
C LEU A 66 7.97 9.39 5.94
N GLU A 67 8.01 9.67 4.65
CA GLU A 67 7.06 10.49 3.91
C GLU A 67 6.43 9.66 2.78
N PRO A 68 5.42 8.81 3.08
CA PRO A 68 4.78 8.00 2.08
C PRO A 68 4.17 8.84 0.95
N PRO A 69 4.21 8.38 -0.30
CA PRO A 69 3.62 9.11 -1.41
C PRO A 69 2.13 9.37 -1.18
N MET A 70 1.65 10.51 -1.64
CA MET A 70 0.26 10.95 -1.48
C MET A 70 -0.73 10.00 -2.13
N GLY A 71 -0.32 9.33 -3.21
CA GLY A 71 -1.12 8.38 -3.96
C GLY A 71 -0.34 7.75 -5.10
N SER A 72 -0.96 6.80 -5.78
CA SER A 72 -0.39 6.08 -6.91
C SER A 72 -1.28 6.26 -8.14
N ILE A 73 -0.66 6.30 -9.31
CA ILE A 73 -1.34 6.36 -10.60
C ILE A 73 -1.01 5.06 -11.34
N LEU A 74 -2.02 4.20 -11.47
CA LEU A 74 -1.87 2.93 -12.15
C LEU A 74 -2.39 3.05 -13.59
N HIS A 75 -1.50 2.81 -14.57
CA HIS A 75 -1.86 2.68 -15.96
C HIS A 75 -1.77 1.21 -16.37
N LEU A 76 -2.89 0.61 -16.72
CA LEU A 76 -2.96 -0.80 -17.07
C LEU A 76 -2.74 -0.99 -18.57
N HIS A 77 -1.83 -1.89 -18.95
CA HIS A 77 -1.49 -2.19 -20.34
C HIS A 77 -2.07 -3.51 -20.82
N GLN A 78 -2.17 -4.50 -19.92
CA GLN A 78 -2.67 -5.83 -20.25
C GLN A 78 -3.56 -6.33 -19.12
N ILE A 79 -4.65 -6.98 -19.48
CA ILE A 79 -5.56 -7.60 -18.53
C ILE A 79 -5.72 -9.09 -18.85
N PRO A 80 -5.87 -9.95 -17.84
CA PRO A 80 -6.20 -11.35 -18.08
C PRO A 80 -7.66 -11.46 -18.55
N LYS A 81 -7.99 -12.53 -19.29
CA LYS A 81 -9.37 -12.82 -19.70
C LYS A 81 -10.33 -12.98 -18.52
N VAL A 82 -9.82 -13.46 -17.38
CA VAL A 82 -10.59 -13.69 -16.15
C VAL A 82 -9.77 -13.20 -14.96
N GLY A 83 -10.41 -12.51 -14.03
CA GLY A 83 -9.76 -11.98 -12.83
C GLY A 83 -9.03 -10.66 -13.09
N GLY A 84 -8.01 -10.37 -12.27
CA GLY A 84 -7.19 -9.16 -12.37
C GLY A 84 -7.89 -7.87 -11.90
N ASP A 85 -9.08 -7.97 -11.30
CA ASP A 85 -9.76 -6.83 -10.69
C ASP A 85 -8.92 -6.22 -9.57
N THR A 86 -9.01 -4.90 -9.39
CA THR A 86 -8.40 -4.24 -8.23
C THR A 86 -9.46 -3.92 -7.19
N MET A 87 -9.16 -4.26 -5.94
CA MET A 87 -10.00 -3.93 -4.79
C MET A 87 -9.40 -2.77 -4.01
N PHE A 88 -10.27 -1.89 -3.51
CA PHE A 88 -9.89 -0.75 -2.68
C PHE A 88 -10.70 -0.77 -1.39
N ALA A 89 -10.06 -0.47 -0.26
CA ALA A 89 -10.69 -0.36 1.05
C ALA A 89 -10.70 1.09 1.53
N SER A 90 -11.86 1.57 1.97
CA SER A 90 -11.98 2.91 2.55
C SER A 90 -11.49 2.93 4.00
N MET A 91 -10.30 3.45 4.21
CA MET A 91 -9.71 3.56 5.54
C MET A 91 -10.40 4.62 6.41
N TYR A 92 -11.17 5.55 5.80
CA TYR A 92 -12.08 6.43 6.53
C TYR A 92 -13.22 5.63 7.15
N ARG A 93 -13.91 4.81 6.32
CA ARG A 93 -15.01 3.98 6.80
C ARG A 93 -14.54 2.96 7.83
N ALA A 94 -13.38 2.34 7.59
CA ALA A 94 -12.78 1.43 8.55
C ALA A 94 -12.57 2.11 9.91
N TYR A 95 -12.06 3.34 9.96
CA TYR A 95 -11.95 4.09 11.21
C TYR A 95 -13.32 4.47 11.80
N GLU A 96 -14.23 5.00 10.99
CA GLU A 96 -15.56 5.47 11.41
C GLU A 96 -16.37 4.34 12.08
N GLN A 97 -16.26 3.11 11.58
CA GLN A 97 -17.03 1.95 12.05
C GLN A 97 -16.40 1.21 13.25
N LEU A 98 -15.21 1.59 13.70
CA LEU A 98 -14.69 1.11 14.99
C LEU A 98 -15.57 1.60 16.14
N SER A 99 -15.69 0.80 17.20
CA SER A 99 -16.33 1.23 18.44
C SER A 99 -15.52 2.35 19.12
N ASP A 100 -16.20 3.21 19.88
CA ASP A 100 -15.54 4.30 20.58
C ASP A 100 -14.45 3.84 21.57
N PRO A 101 -14.62 2.74 22.32
CA PRO A 101 -13.52 2.19 23.13
C PRO A 101 -12.27 1.84 22.32
N ILE A 102 -12.42 1.22 21.13
CA ILE A 102 -11.29 0.89 20.26
C ILE A 102 -10.66 2.16 19.68
N LYS A 103 -11.47 3.12 19.21
CA LYS A 103 -10.96 4.43 18.75
C LYS A 103 -10.13 5.13 19.82
N SER A 104 -10.64 5.11 21.07
CA SER A 104 -9.94 5.70 22.21
C SER A 104 -8.63 4.96 22.51
N PHE A 105 -8.66 3.63 22.49
CA PHE A 105 -7.48 2.80 22.75
C PHE A 105 -6.37 3.02 21.74
N ILE A 106 -6.68 3.03 20.43
CA ILE A 106 -5.67 3.20 19.38
C ILE A 106 -5.27 4.67 19.14
N SER A 107 -5.97 5.62 19.76
CA SER A 107 -5.65 7.03 19.64
C SER A 107 -4.31 7.34 20.29
N GLY A 108 -3.39 7.87 19.50
CA GLY A 108 -2.03 8.18 19.98
C GLY A 108 -1.05 7.00 19.94
N LEU A 109 -1.48 5.80 19.55
CA LEU A 109 -0.57 4.70 19.28
C LEU A 109 0.10 4.85 17.92
N TYR A 110 1.34 4.36 17.86
CA TYR A 110 2.16 4.35 16.65
C TYR A 110 2.51 2.90 16.30
N ALA A 111 2.65 2.65 15.01
CA ALA A 111 3.06 1.34 14.51
C ALA A 111 4.23 1.47 13.54
N TRP A 112 5.12 0.49 13.57
CA TRP A 112 6.22 0.36 12.64
C TRP A 112 5.75 -0.24 11.32
N HIS A 113 6.15 0.40 10.23
CA HIS A 113 5.97 -0.05 8.86
C HIS A 113 7.33 -0.40 8.28
N GLU A 114 7.54 -1.65 7.90
CA GLU A 114 8.83 -2.19 7.50
C GLU A 114 8.74 -2.84 6.12
N SER A 115 9.62 -2.45 5.21
CA SER A 115 9.64 -3.04 3.85
C SER A 115 10.27 -4.43 3.80
N ILE A 116 11.08 -4.78 4.80
CA ILE A 116 11.78 -6.06 4.85
C ILE A 116 10.82 -7.26 4.89
N SER A 117 9.64 -7.11 5.50
CA SER A 117 8.62 -8.17 5.55
C SER A 117 8.16 -8.58 4.15
N VAL A 118 7.94 -7.61 3.27
CA VAL A 118 7.54 -7.82 1.87
C VAL A 118 8.67 -8.44 1.05
N HIS A 119 9.90 -8.03 1.32
CA HIS A 119 11.06 -8.54 0.60
C HIS A 119 11.48 -9.93 1.04
N ARG A 120 11.35 -10.25 2.33
CA ARG A 120 11.69 -11.58 2.87
C ARG A 120 10.88 -12.67 2.18
N ASP A 121 9.59 -12.47 1.98
CA ASP A 121 8.73 -13.44 1.30
C ASP A 121 9.12 -13.60 -0.18
N ARG A 122 9.49 -12.51 -0.86
CA ARG A 122 9.97 -12.55 -2.26
C ARG A 122 11.34 -13.20 -2.41
N LEU A 123 12.21 -13.05 -1.41
CA LEU A 123 13.57 -13.55 -1.43
C LEU A 123 13.64 -15.04 -1.11
N ASN A 124 12.76 -15.55 -0.25
CA ASN A 124 12.63 -16.98 0.01
C ASN A 124 12.29 -17.78 -1.25
N HIS A 125 11.64 -17.14 -2.25
CA HIS A 125 11.36 -17.76 -3.54
C HIS A 125 12.50 -17.63 -4.58
N LYS A 126 13.45 -16.72 -4.40
CA LYS A 126 14.55 -16.45 -5.34
C LYS A 126 15.96 -16.77 -4.81
N GLY A 127 16.08 -17.22 -3.56
CA GLY A 127 17.30 -17.87 -3.06
C GLY A 127 18.51 -16.98 -2.77
N THR A 128 18.43 -15.64 -2.85
CA THR A 128 19.58 -14.78 -2.53
C THR A 128 19.15 -13.42 -1.97
N LEU A 129 19.22 -13.30 -0.63
CA LEU A 129 19.52 -12.01 -0.01
C LEU A 129 21.01 -11.73 -0.26
N ARG A 130 21.32 -10.74 -1.07
CA ARG A 130 22.65 -10.12 -0.97
C ARG A 130 22.61 -9.24 0.27
N ASP A 131 23.05 -9.82 1.37
CA ASP A 131 23.30 -9.07 2.61
C ASP A 131 24.32 -7.97 2.30
N GLY A 132 23.95 -6.72 2.55
CA GLY A 132 24.86 -5.60 2.66
C GLY A 132 24.61 -4.38 1.77
N GLU A 133 23.81 -4.42 0.72
CA GLU A 133 23.65 -3.27 -0.19
C GLU A 133 22.24 -2.67 -0.24
N ASN A 134 21.23 -3.31 0.33
CA ASN A 134 19.86 -2.80 0.29
C ASN A 134 19.45 -2.23 1.65
N SER A 135 19.31 -0.92 1.71
CA SER A 135 18.57 -0.26 2.78
C SER A 135 17.08 -0.56 2.61
N TYR A 136 16.50 -1.29 3.57
CA TYR A 136 15.07 -1.53 3.63
C TYR A 136 14.44 -0.40 4.45
N PRO A 137 13.68 0.52 3.84
CA PRO A 137 13.06 1.60 4.58
C PRO A 137 12.09 1.05 5.63
N GLU A 138 12.11 1.71 6.79
CA GLU A 138 11.17 1.51 7.88
C GLU A 138 10.78 2.87 8.46
N ALA A 139 9.55 2.99 8.91
CA ALA A 139 9.07 4.24 9.51
C ALA A 139 8.01 3.97 10.59
N LEU A 140 8.01 4.82 11.59
CA LEU A 140 7.03 4.82 12.66
C LEU A 140 5.90 5.81 12.32
N HIS A 141 4.69 5.30 12.17
CA HIS A 141 3.52 6.09 11.83
C HIS A 141 2.40 5.97 12.86
N PRO A 142 1.59 7.03 13.07
CA PRO A 142 0.42 6.92 13.91
C PRO A 142 -0.60 5.96 13.28
N ILE A 143 -1.19 5.07 14.09
CA ILE A 143 -2.26 4.14 13.66
C ILE A 143 -3.47 4.90 13.16
N VAL A 144 -3.78 6.04 13.78
CA VAL A 144 -4.86 6.96 13.36
C VAL A 144 -4.25 8.24 12.82
N ARG A 145 -4.40 8.47 11.52
CA ARG A 145 -3.95 9.71 10.86
C ARG A 145 -5.13 10.63 10.58
N THR A 146 -4.85 11.93 10.57
CA THR A 146 -5.80 12.93 10.09
C THR A 146 -5.36 13.38 8.70
N HIS A 147 -6.23 13.19 7.71
CA HIS A 147 -5.93 13.61 6.33
C HIS A 147 -5.77 15.13 6.27
N PRO A 148 -4.67 15.66 5.70
CA PRO A 148 -4.32 17.08 5.81
C PRO A 148 -5.34 18.02 5.15
N ILE A 149 -6.00 17.57 4.08
CA ILE A 149 -6.98 18.37 3.32
C ILE A 149 -8.39 18.17 3.87
N THR A 150 -8.86 16.91 3.96
CA THR A 150 -10.26 16.61 4.35
C THR A 150 -10.49 16.70 5.85
N ARG A 151 -9.44 16.70 6.65
CA ARG A 151 -9.44 16.67 8.13
C ARG A 151 -10.13 15.45 8.74
N LYS A 152 -10.48 14.48 7.93
CA LYS A 152 -11.05 13.23 8.39
C LYS A 152 -9.98 12.31 8.98
N LYS A 153 -10.34 11.61 10.04
CA LYS A 153 -9.51 10.55 10.61
C LYS A 153 -9.60 9.28 9.77
N THR A 154 -8.48 8.57 9.69
CA THR A 154 -8.33 7.34 8.91
C THR A 154 -7.42 6.36 9.65
N LEU A 155 -7.66 5.06 9.49
CA LEU A 155 -6.67 4.06 9.89
C LEU A 155 -5.47 4.10 8.94
N PHE A 156 -4.27 3.94 9.50
CA PHE A 156 -3.04 3.86 8.72
C PHE A 156 -2.21 2.65 9.19
N VAL A 157 -2.78 1.48 8.98
CA VAL A 157 -2.12 0.18 9.17
C VAL A 157 -2.48 -0.72 7.98
N ASN A 158 -1.59 -1.62 7.62
CA ASN A 158 -1.84 -2.59 6.56
C ASN A 158 -1.04 -3.88 6.79
N GLU A 159 -1.57 -4.99 6.31
CA GLU A 159 -1.00 -6.32 6.51
C GLU A 159 0.36 -6.52 5.83
N ASN A 160 0.65 -5.70 4.82
CA ASN A 160 1.85 -5.85 4.02
C ASN A 160 3.10 -5.25 4.69
N PHE A 161 2.96 -4.08 5.32
CA PHE A 161 4.09 -3.33 5.86
C PHE A 161 4.05 -3.17 7.37
N THR A 162 2.87 -3.13 8.01
CA THR A 162 2.79 -2.87 9.44
C THR A 162 3.15 -4.14 10.22
N THR A 163 4.17 -4.05 11.07
CA THR A 163 4.74 -5.23 11.74
C THR A 163 4.52 -5.28 13.24
N ARG A 164 4.51 -4.13 13.90
CA ARG A 164 4.33 -4.04 15.36
C ARG A 164 3.83 -2.67 15.80
N ILE A 165 3.16 -2.63 16.94
CA ILE A 165 2.75 -1.39 17.61
C ILE A 165 3.82 -1.03 18.64
N GLU A 166 4.28 0.22 18.58
CA GLU A 166 5.29 0.73 19.51
C GLU A 166 4.76 0.73 20.95
N GLY A 167 5.59 0.28 21.87
CA GLY A 167 5.28 0.27 23.31
C GLY A 167 4.40 -0.89 23.78
N LEU A 168 3.86 -1.74 22.89
CA LEU A 168 3.14 -2.94 23.28
C LEU A 168 4.05 -4.18 23.27
N HIS A 169 3.76 -5.15 24.13
CA HIS A 169 4.36 -6.48 24.03
C HIS A 169 3.95 -7.16 22.73
N LYS A 170 4.78 -8.06 22.23
CA LYS A 170 4.56 -8.72 20.93
C LYS A 170 3.17 -9.35 20.82
N THR A 171 2.72 -10.08 21.83
CA THR A 171 1.40 -10.74 21.82
C THR A 171 0.24 -9.77 21.80
N GLU A 172 0.36 -8.62 22.47
CA GLU A 172 -0.62 -7.55 22.48
C GLU A 172 -0.68 -6.86 21.12
N SER A 173 0.48 -6.48 20.61
CA SER A 173 0.62 -5.87 19.30
C SER A 173 0.05 -6.76 18.20
N ASP A 174 0.41 -8.04 18.16
CA ASP A 174 -0.09 -9.00 17.17
C ASP A 174 -1.62 -9.13 17.23
N ALA A 175 -2.20 -9.18 18.45
CA ALA A 175 -3.64 -9.29 18.63
C ALA A 175 -4.39 -8.04 18.14
N VAL A 176 -3.88 -6.86 18.46
CA VAL A 176 -4.48 -5.59 18.04
C VAL A 176 -4.36 -5.41 16.53
N LEU A 177 -3.19 -5.66 15.94
CA LEU A 177 -2.99 -5.56 14.49
C LEU A 177 -3.86 -6.56 13.74
N LYS A 178 -3.94 -7.81 14.22
CA LYS A 178 -4.85 -8.79 13.61
C LYS A 178 -6.30 -8.33 13.62
N MET A 179 -6.78 -7.82 14.74
CA MET A 179 -8.16 -7.29 14.85
C MET A 179 -8.38 -6.15 13.85
N LEU A 180 -7.41 -5.23 13.70
CA LEU A 180 -7.51 -4.12 12.75
C LEU A 180 -7.48 -4.61 11.30
N TYR A 181 -6.67 -5.61 10.95
CA TYR A 181 -6.62 -6.19 9.60
C TYR A 181 -7.92 -6.90 9.25
N ASP A 182 -8.45 -7.73 10.16
CA ASP A 182 -9.74 -8.40 9.97
C ASP A 182 -10.86 -7.37 9.79
N HIS A 183 -10.83 -6.28 10.55
CA HIS A 183 -11.78 -5.19 10.42
C HIS A 183 -11.67 -4.46 9.07
N ILE A 184 -10.46 -4.14 8.60
CA ILE A 184 -10.24 -3.54 7.29
C ILE A 184 -10.73 -4.45 6.16
N ALA A 185 -10.63 -5.78 6.34
CA ALA A 185 -11.10 -6.77 5.38
C ALA A 185 -12.64 -6.93 5.32
N THR A 186 -13.39 -6.12 6.07
CA THR A 186 -14.86 -6.10 6.04
C THR A 186 -15.37 -5.62 4.67
N PRO A 187 -16.19 -6.41 3.95
CA PRO A 187 -16.63 -6.11 2.58
C PRO A 187 -17.33 -4.76 2.40
N GLU A 188 -18.02 -4.27 3.44
CA GLU A 188 -18.76 -3.00 3.45
C GLU A 188 -17.85 -1.77 3.31
N PHE A 189 -16.54 -1.94 3.49
CA PHE A 189 -15.56 -0.87 3.29
C PHE A 189 -14.95 -0.89 1.91
N HIS A 190 -15.24 -1.89 1.11
CA HIS A 190 -14.56 -2.19 -0.15
C HIS A 190 -15.32 -1.69 -1.36
N CYS A 191 -14.57 -1.39 -2.40
CA CYS A 191 -15.07 -1.39 -3.76
C CYS A 191 -14.13 -2.23 -4.64
N ARG A 192 -14.74 -2.88 -5.65
CA ARG A 192 -14.02 -3.66 -6.65
C ARG A 192 -14.11 -2.94 -7.99
N PHE A 193 -12.98 -2.73 -8.60
CA PHE A 193 -12.90 -2.16 -9.93
C PHE A 193 -12.50 -3.23 -10.94
N ARG A 194 -13.38 -3.47 -11.90
CA ARG A 194 -13.12 -4.36 -13.03
C ARG A 194 -12.51 -3.56 -14.17
N TRP A 195 -11.32 -3.94 -14.53
CA TRP A 195 -10.64 -3.38 -15.68
C TRP A 195 -11.28 -3.83 -16.99
N ARG A 196 -11.12 -3.03 -18.04
CA ARG A 196 -11.53 -3.31 -19.41
C ARG A 196 -10.40 -2.89 -20.33
N GLU A 197 -10.34 -3.56 -21.50
CA GLU A 197 -9.47 -3.16 -22.61
C GLU A 197 -9.90 -1.80 -23.15
#